data_c40e3cb18f1fac813ae06d0adec4c225
#
_entry.id   c40e3cb18f1fac813ae06d0adec4c225
#
_cell.length_a   1.000
_cell.length_b   1.000
_cell.length_c   1.000
_cell.angle_alpha   90.00
_cell.angle_beta   90.00
_cell.angle_gamma   90.00
#
_symmetry.space_group_name_H-M   'P 1'
#
loop_
_entity.id
_entity.type
_entity.pdbx_description
1 polymer ?
#
loop_
_entity_poly.entity_id
_entity_poly.type
_entity_poly.pdbx_seq_one_letter_code
_entity_poly.pdbx_strand_id
1 'polypeptide(L)'
;MTAIRDRLNFIDAAAIPCAGFTAYQALHRKVGIKAEQTIAIQGGSGAVGGFAVQIAKAASLNVIATCSQKNQDYVKSLGADWVIDYQHEDVCKRVKSITVGRGVDVILDTVSSQTATSGLDMLAFNGHLACIEGIPDYQKVKPFLEAPSIHAISLGGAYLSGDLSTQQDLAEIGNELGQLVSQGKVNSMVSETIDLQDIPHALQRLADGKIRGKVVAKIASQVNR
;
A
#
# COMPACT_ATOMS: atom_id res chain seq x y z
N MET A 1 -4.50 -21.13 -7.35
CA MET A 1 -4.79 -20.15 -8.44
C MET A 1 -6.10 -19.44 -8.12
N THR A 2 -6.11 -18.12 -8.21
CA THR A 2 -7.33 -17.32 -8.03
C THR A 2 -8.03 -17.17 -9.39
N ALA A 3 -9.32 -17.46 -9.46
CA ALA A 3 -10.10 -17.21 -10.67
C ALA A 3 -10.39 -15.71 -10.83
N ILE A 4 -10.32 -15.21 -12.06
CA ILE A 4 -10.78 -13.85 -12.37
C ILE A 4 -12.31 -13.83 -12.25
N ARG A 5 -12.84 -12.90 -11.46
CA ARG A 5 -14.28 -12.77 -11.26
C ARG A 5 -14.96 -12.17 -12.51
N ASP A 6 -16.20 -12.53 -12.75
CA ASP A 6 -16.97 -12.17 -13.97
C ASP A 6 -17.05 -10.66 -14.28
N ARG A 7 -16.83 -9.82 -13.28
CA ARG A 7 -16.85 -8.34 -13.44
C ARG A 7 -15.47 -7.70 -13.47
N LEU A 8 -14.40 -8.48 -13.40
CA LEU A 8 -13.02 -7.99 -13.41
C LEU A 8 -12.41 -8.31 -14.78
N ASN A 9 -12.08 -7.29 -15.55
CA ASN A 9 -11.38 -7.48 -16.81
C ASN A 9 -9.91 -7.89 -16.60
N PHE A 10 -9.26 -8.43 -17.64
CA PHE A 10 -7.89 -8.91 -17.56
C PHE A 10 -6.86 -7.82 -17.23
N ILE A 11 -7.11 -6.57 -17.64
CA ILE A 11 -6.21 -5.44 -17.39
C ILE A 11 -6.21 -5.12 -15.90
N ASP A 12 -7.38 -4.95 -15.30
CA ASP A 12 -7.51 -4.70 -13.87
C ASP A 12 -6.98 -5.88 -13.06
N ALA A 13 -7.31 -7.11 -13.45
CA ALA A 13 -6.80 -8.30 -12.78
C ALA A 13 -5.27 -8.38 -12.79
N ALA A 14 -4.62 -8.01 -13.90
CA ALA A 14 -3.16 -8.00 -14.00
C ALA A 14 -2.49 -6.90 -13.14
N ALA A 15 -3.19 -5.80 -12.86
CA ALA A 15 -2.66 -4.69 -12.07
C ALA A 15 -2.65 -4.96 -10.56
N ILE A 16 -3.53 -5.85 -10.07
CA ILE A 16 -3.71 -6.14 -8.65
C ILE A 16 -2.48 -6.85 -8.02
N PRO A 17 -1.93 -7.93 -8.62
CA PRO A 17 -0.83 -8.67 -8.02
C PRO A 17 0.42 -7.83 -7.81
N CYS A 18 1.21 -8.30 -6.88
CA CYS A 18 2.30 -7.75 -6.16
C CYS A 18 1.88 -6.57 -5.27
N ALA A 19 1.65 -5.40 -5.82
CA ALA A 19 1.42 -4.19 -5.02
C ALA A 19 0.13 -4.24 -4.19
N GLY A 20 -0.99 -4.63 -4.78
CA GLY A 20 -2.27 -4.80 -4.08
C GLY A 20 -2.22 -5.90 -3.04
N PHE A 21 -1.60 -7.04 -3.38
CA PHE A 21 -1.45 -8.16 -2.45
C PHE A 21 -0.57 -7.77 -1.25
N THR A 22 0.53 -7.04 -1.48
CA THR A 22 1.40 -6.54 -0.42
C THR A 22 0.66 -5.60 0.53
N ALA A 23 -0.10 -4.64 -0.01
CA ALA A 23 -0.92 -3.75 0.80
C ALA A 23 -1.99 -4.50 1.60
N TYR A 24 -2.68 -5.44 0.97
CA TYR A 24 -3.72 -6.25 1.62
C TYR A 24 -3.13 -7.14 2.72
N GLN A 25 -2.02 -7.85 2.44
CA GLN A 25 -1.31 -8.66 3.43
C GLN A 25 -0.88 -7.82 4.63
N ALA A 26 -0.29 -6.64 4.38
CA ALA A 26 0.13 -5.74 5.45
C ALA A 26 -1.03 -5.34 6.37
N LEU A 27 -2.13 -4.88 5.78
CA LEU A 27 -3.24 -4.29 6.52
C LEU A 27 -4.15 -5.34 7.18
N HIS A 28 -4.55 -6.38 6.43
CA HIS A 28 -5.52 -7.36 6.93
C HIS A 28 -4.90 -8.59 7.59
N ARG A 29 -3.75 -9.09 7.08
CA ARG A 29 -3.14 -10.33 7.61
C ARG A 29 -2.15 -10.07 8.74
N LYS A 30 -1.34 -9.01 8.63
CA LYS A 30 -0.29 -8.71 9.60
C LYS A 30 -0.74 -7.76 10.71
N VAL A 31 -1.34 -6.65 10.35
CA VAL A 31 -1.81 -5.63 11.31
C VAL A 31 -3.18 -5.97 11.86
N GLY A 32 -4.10 -6.46 11.02
CA GLY A 32 -5.48 -6.71 11.42
C GLY A 32 -6.23 -5.40 11.69
N ILE A 33 -6.23 -4.49 10.71
CA ILE A 33 -6.85 -3.16 10.82
C ILE A 33 -8.32 -3.23 11.24
N LYS A 34 -8.76 -2.22 11.96
CA LYS A 34 -10.14 -2.08 12.45
C LYS A 34 -10.71 -0.74 12.02
N ALA A 35 -12.02 -0.68 11.81
CA ALA A 35 -12.73 0.56 11.52
C ALA A 35 -12.41 1.65 12.55
N GLU A 36 -12.46 2.90 12.13
CA GLU A 36 -12.19 4.11 12.93
C GLU A 36 -10.75 4.31 13.40
N GLN A 37 -9.85 3.33 13.21
CA GLN A 37 -8.42 3.55 13.43
C GLN A 37 -7.88 4.65 12.50
N THR A 38 -6.82 5.31 12.94
CA THR A 38 -6.07 6.25 12.10
C THR A 38 -4.80 5.59 11.58
N ILE A 39 -4.61 5.62 10.27
CA ILE A 39 -3.41 5.10 9.62
C ILE A 39 -2.62 6.21 8.93
N ALA A 40 -1.29 6.17 9.04
CA ALA A 40 -0.37 6.97 8.23
C ALA A 40 0.30 6.07 7.19
N ILE A 41 0.15 6.40 5.90
CA ILE A 41 0.75 5.67 4.79
C ILE A 41 1.86 6.51 4.20
N GLN A 42 3.11 6.08 4.40
CA GLN A 42 4.27 6.71 3.82
C GLN A 42 4.46 6.22 2.39
N GLY A 43 4.51 7.16 1.44
CA GLY A 43 4.59 6.85 0.00
C GLY A 43 3.23 6.56 -0.65
N GLY A 44 2.18 7.30 -0.27
CA GLY A 44 0.80 7.11 -0.73
C GLY A 44 0.58 7.20 -2.24
N SER A 45 1.49 7.82 -2.99
CA SER A 45 1.41 7.91 -4.47
C SER A 45 2.04 6.72 -5.21
N GLY A 46 2.76 5.85 -4.50
CA GLY A 46 3.33 4.62 -5.06
C GLY A 46 2.27 3.53 -5.26
N ALA A 47 2.64 2.45 -5.94
CA ALA A 47 1.68 1.37 -6.23
C ALA A 47 1.15 0.70 -4.96
N VAL A 48 2.02 0.34 -4.01
CA VAL A 48 1.61 -0.27 -2.73
C VAL A 48 0.85 0.74 -1.88
N GLY A 49 1.38 1.96 -1.73
CA GLY A 49 0.73 3.01 -0.94
C GLY A 49 -0.65 3.39 -1.47
N GLY A 50 -0.81 3.49 -2.79
CA GLY A 50 -2.11 3.81 -3.40
C GLY A 50 -3.16 2.71 -3.21
N PHE A 51 -2.78 1.42 -3.27
CA PHE A 51 -3.68 0.34 -2.86
C PHE A 51 -4.01 0.41 -1.38
N ALA A 52 -3.00 0.69 -0.54
CA ALA A 52 -3.19 0.78 0.91
C ALA A 52 -4.15 1.91 1.32
N VAL A 53 -4.06 3.09 0.68
CA VAL A 53 -5.01 4.19 0.90
C VAL A 53 -6.44 3.72 0.65
N GLN A 54 -6.68 3.08 -0.49
CA GLN A 54 -8.03 2.64 -0.88
C GLN A 54 -8.53 1.50 0.01
N ILE A 55 -7.70 0.52 0.33
CA ILE A 55 -8.05 -0.61 1.21
C ILE A 55 -8.40 -0.09 2.61
N ALA A 56 -7.59 0.82 3.16
CA ALA A 56 -7.86 1.45 4.45
C ALA A 56 -9.19 2.23 4.45
N LYS A 57 -9.48 2.98 3.40
CA LYS A 57 -10.78 3.67 3.25
C LYS A 57 -11.93 2.69 3.13
N ALA A 58 -11.79 1.62 2.36
CA ALA A 58 -12.81 0.57 2.23
C ALA A 58 -13.10 -0.12 3.57
N ALA A 59 -12.12 -0.14 4.49
CA ALA A 59 -12.24 -0.64 5.86
C ALA A 59 -12.63 0.46 6.88
N SER A 60 -13.03 1.65 6.43
CA SER A 60 -13.48 2.78 7.26
C SER A 60 -12.42 3.34 8.22
N LEU A 61 -11.16 3.38 7.81
CA LEU A 61 -10.11 4.06 8.56
C LEU A 61 -10.04 5.55 8.23
N ASN A 62 -9.45 6.31 9.15
CA ASN A 62 -9.00 7.68 8.92
C ASN A 62 -7.60 7.62 8.29
N VAL A 63 -7.45 8.12 7.06
CA VAL A 63 -6.23 7.92 6.27
C VAL A 63 -5.44 9.20 6.12
N ILE A 64 -4.22 9.20 6.66
CA ILE A 64 -3.18 10.20 6.40
C ILE A 64 -2.21 9.56 5.40
N ALA A 65 -1.84 10.27 4.34
CA ALA A 65 -0.88 9.77 3.37
C ALA A 65 0.20 10.81 3.06
N THR A 66 1.45 10.36 2.87
CA THR A 66 2.53 11.27 2.45
C THR A 66 2.81 11.10 0.96
N CYS A 67 3.05 12.21 0.27
CA CYS A 67 3.51 12.23 -1.11
C CYS A 67 4.21 13.57 -1.42
N SER A 68 4.78 13.73 -2.61
CA SER A 68 5.24 15.04 -3.09
C SER A 68 4.06 15.90 -3.54
N GLN A 69 4.23 17.22 -3.54
CA GLN A 69 3.22 18.21 -3.93
C GLN A 69 2.48 17.85 -5.22
N LYS A 70 3.22 17.46 -6.26
CA LYS A 70 2.65 17.09 -7.58
C LYS A 70 1.66 15.90 -7.54
N ASN A 71 1.65 15.12 -6.48
CA ASN A 71 0.84 13.92 -6.33
C ASN A 71 -0.32 14.08 -5.33
N GLN A 72 -0.47 15.25 -4.70
CA GLN A 72 -1.47 15.44 -3.63
C GLN A 72 -2.90 15.18 -4.12
N ASP A 73 -3.31 15.75 -5.26
CA ASP A 73 -4.66 15.56 -5.79
C ASP A 73 -4.93 14.10 -6.16
N TYR A 74 -3.91 13.41 -6.69
CA TYR A 74 -4.00 11.98 -6.98
C TYR A 74 -4.23 11.18 -5.70
N VAL A 75 -3.44 11.41 -4.64
CA VAL A 75 -3.57 10.68 -3.38
C VAL A 75 -4.90 10.99 -2.69
N LYS A 76 -5.38 12.24 -2.76
CA LYS A 76 -6.73 12.60 -2.31
C LYS A 76 -7.82 11.85 -3.09
N SER A 77 -7.68 11.73 -4.41
CA SER A 77 -8.64 10.99 -5.24
C SER A 77 -8.70 9.50 -4.94
N LEU A 78 -7.65 8.93 -4.34
CA LEU A 78 -7.64 7.56 -3.85
C LEU A 78 -8.37 7.39 -2.50
N GLY A 79 -8.75 8.49 -1.84
CA GLY A 79 -9.53 8.49 -0.61
C GLY A 79 -8.76 8.89 0.66
N ALA A 80 -7.54 9.43 0.56
CA ALA A 80 -6.85 9.96 1.74
C ALA A 80 -7.60 11.17 2.32
N ASP A 81 -7.83 11.17 3.64
CA ASP A 81 -8.49 12.27 4.35
C ASP A 81 -7.54 13.45 4.54
N TRP A 82 -6.25 13.15 4.77
CA TRP A 82 -5.19 14.15 4.85
C TRP A 82 -4.00 13.71 4.01
N VAL A 83 -3.43 14.68 3.30
CA VAL A 83 -2.22 14.47 2.49
C VAL A 83 -1.14 15.43 2.96
N ILE A 84 0.04 14.90 3.25
CA ILE A 84 1.20 15.64 3.76
C ILE A 84 2.29 15.66 2.68
N ASP A 85 2.77 16.84 2.32
CA ASP A 85 3.92 16.99 1.44
C ASP A 85 5.22 16.83 2.22
N TYR A 86 5.81 15.64 2.13
CA TYR A 86 7.05 15.33 2.85
C TYR A 86 8.26 16.18 2.44
N GLN A 87 8.18 16.92 1.33
CA GLN A 87 9.25 17.81 0.87
C GLN A 87 9.22 19.18 1.55
N HIS A 88 8.03 19.63 1.99
CA HIS A 88 7.83 20.97 2.53
C HIS A 88 7.26 20.98 3.96
N GLU A 89 6.83 19.84 4.46
CA GLU A 89 6.23 19.70 5.80
C GLU A 89 7.04 18.72 6.67
N ASP A 90 7.12 19.00 7.98
CA ASP A 90 7.56 18.02 8.97
C ASP A 90 6.42 17.01 9.18
N VAL A 91 6.59 15.81 8.61
CA VAL A 91 5.56 14.76 8.64
C VAL A 91 5.16 14.40 10.06
N CYS A 92 6.13 14.25 10.97
CA CYS A 92 5.85 13.86 12.36
C CYS A 92 5.02 14.93 13.08
N LYS A 93 5.42 16.19 12.99
CA LYS A 93 4.65 17.30 13.57
C LYS A 93 3.25 17.40 12.99
N ARG A 94 3.12 17.19 11.66
CA ARG A 94 1.83 17.27 11.00
C ARG A 94 0.90 16.13 11.42
N VAL A 95 1.40 14.89 11.50
CA VAL A 95 0.65 13.74 12.02
C VAL A 95 0.21 13.99 13.46
N LYS A 96 1.11 14.44 14.33
CA LYS A 96 0.76 14.78 15.73
C LYS A 96 -0.28 15.90 15.81
N SER A 97 -0.22 16.90 14.94
CA SER A 97 -1.25 17.97 14.87
C SER A 97 -2.62 17.40 14.47
N ILE A 98 -2.70 16.56 13.45
CA ILE A 98 -3.94 15.93 13.00
C ILE A 98 -4.55 15.05 14.10
N THR A 99 -3.71 14.32 14.83
CA THR A 99 -4.14 13.37 15.87
C THR A 99 -4.19 13.98 17.28
N VAL A 100 -4.13 15.30 17.39
CA VAL A 100 -4.15 16.06 18.67
C VAL A 100 -3.12 15.51 19.67
N GLY A 101 -1.92 15.22 19.18
CA GLY A 101 -0.78 14.71 19.97
C GLY A 101 -0.77 13.21 20.22
N ARG A 102 -1.87 12.48 20.00
CA ARG A 102 -1.97 11.05 20.28
C ARG A 102 -1.05 10.19 19.39
N GLY A 103 -0.94 10.51 18.13
CA GLY A 103 -0.32 9.66 17.13
C GLY A 103 -1.33 8.73 16.44
N VAL A 104 -0.84 7.91 15.48
CA VAL A 104 -1.66 7.01 14.66
C VAL A 104 -1.62 5.58 15.19
N ASP A 105 -2.70 4.83 14.95
CA ASP A 105 -2.79 3.41 15.34
C ASP A 105 -1.93 2.52 14.46
N VAL A 106 -1.78 2.90 13.20
CA VAL A 106 -1.06 2.11 12.19
C VAL A 106 -0.17 3.02 11.35
N ILE A 107 1.03 2.57 11.06
CA ILE A 107 1.88 3.12 10.01
C ILE A 107 2.17 2.01 9.00
N LEU A 108 1.97 2.31 7.73
CA LEU A 108 2.49 1.52 6.63
C LEU A 108 3.63 2.28 5.95
N ASP A 109 4.85 1.78 6.09
CA ASP A 109 6.01 2.35 5.41
C ASP A 109 6.31 1.58 4.12
N THR A 110 6.29 2.30 3.00
CA THR A 110 6.60 1.76 1.67
C THR A 110 7.84 2.42 1.05
N VAL A 111 8.66 3.10 1.87
CA VAL A 111 9.72 4.00 1.38
C VAL A 111 11.11 3.54 1.76
N SER A 112 11.42 3.44 3.06
CA SER A 112 12.79 3.11 3.50
C SER A 112 12.89 2.82 5.00
N SER A 113 14.03 2.26 5.44
CA SER A 113 14.35 2.12 6.87
C SER A 113 14.38 3.46 7.60
N GLN A 114 14.76 4.55 6.94
CA GLN A 114 14.81 5.87 7.56
C GLN A 114 13.40 6.39 7.85
N THR A 115 12.47 6.28 6.90
CA THR A 115 11.08 6.68 7.09
C THR A 115 10.37 5.78 8.10
N ALA A 116 10.62 4.47 8.07
CA ALA A 116 10.14 3.54 9.08
C ALA A 116 10.63 3.92 10.49
N THR A 117 11.91 4.31 10.65
CA THR A 117 12.46 4.78 11.92
C THR A 117 11.79 6.07 12.40
N SER A 118 11.61 7.05 11.52
CA SER A 118 10.89 8.29 11.85
C SER A 118 9.42 8.02 12.18
N GLY A 119 8.86 6.95 11.63
CA GLY A 119 7.52 6.48 11.91
C GLY A 119 7.28 6.15 13.38
N LEU A 120 8.28 5.63 14.09
CA LEU A 120 8.15 5.29 15.51
C LEU A 120 7.64 6.48 16.34
N ASP A 121 8.12 7.70 16.07
CA ASP A 121 7.70 8.89 16.80
C ASP A 121 6.26 9.34 16.50
N MET A 122 5.65 8.80 15.46
CA MET A 122 4.28 9.11 15.06
C MET A 122 3.24 8.11 15.60
N LEU A 123 3.68 6.97 16.12
CA LEU A 123 2.77 5.95 16.64
C LEU A 123 2.06 6.40 17.91
N ALA A 124 0.84 5.94 18.07
CA ALA A 124 0.15 5.90 19.34
C ALA A 124 0.68 4.73 20.19
N PHE A 125 0.41 4.75 21.49
CA PHE A 125 0.70 3.61 22.37
C PHE A 125 0.02 2.34 21.84
N ASN A 126 0.74 1.22 21.83
CA ASN A 126 0.33 -0.06 21.20
C ASN A 126 0.09 0.02 19.69
N GLY A 127 0.65 1.03 19.01
CA GLY A 127 0.51 1.16 17.56
C GLY A 127 1.29 0.11 16.78
N HIS A 128 0.94 -0.04 15.50
CA HIS A 128 1.53 -1.00 14.58
C HIS A 128 2.35 -0.28 13.50
N LEU A 129 3.57 -0.73 13.26
CA LEU A 129 4.42 -0.30 12.14
C LEU A 129 4.60 -1.48 11.17
N ALA A 130 4.04 -1.37 9.98
CA ALA A 130 4.23 -2.34 8.90
C ALA A 130 5.25 -1.80 7.89
N CYS A 131 6.31 -2.57 7.63
CA CYS A 131 7.48 -2.19 6.85
C CYS A 131 7.59 -3.05 5.59
N ILE A 132 7.75 -2.41 4.40
CA ILE A 132 7.87 -3.09 3.12
C ILE A 132 9.30 -3.03 2.57
N GLU A 133 9.89 -1.83 2.48
CA GLU A 133 11.21 -1.63 1.88
C GLU A 133 12.37 -1.65 2.89
N GLY A 134 12.07 -1.55 4.17
CA GLY A 134 13.11 -1.59 5.21
C GLY A 134 12.53 -1.55 6.61
N ILE A 135 13.25 -2.13 7.55
CA ILE A 135 12.87 -2.16 8.98
C ILE A 135 13.42 -0.91 9.70
N PRO A 136 12.78 -0.46 10.80
CA PRO A 136 13.28 0.67 11.58
C PRO A 136 14.58 0.32 12.32
N ASP A 137 15.30 1.34 12.74
CA ASP A 137 16.39 1.19 13.70
C ASP A 137 15.83 0.75 15.05
N TYR A 138 16.04 -0.51 15.41
CA TYR A 138 15.56 -1.08 16.66
C TYR A 138 16.13 -0.42 17.92
N GLN A 139 17.26 0.30 17.83
CA GLN A 139 17.81 1.07 18.96
C GLN A 139 16.91 2.28 19.31
N LYS A 140 16.07 2.71 18.39
CA LYS A 140 15.10 3.80 18.60
C LYS A 140 13.77 3.33 19.18
N VAL A 141 13.52 2.04 19.19
CA VAL A 141 12.28 1.47 19.76
C VAL A 141 12.28 1.59 21.26
N LYS A 142 11.18 2.04 21.84
CA LYS A 142 10.98 2.16 23.30
C LYS A 142 9.93 1.11 23.75
N PRO A 143 10.36 -0.16 23.97
CA PRO A 143 9.45 -1.30 24.06
C PRO A 143 8.39 -1.18 25.15
N PHE A 144 8.76 -0.63 26.31
CA PHE A 144 7.85 -0.52 27.46
C PHE A 144 7.16 0.85 27.59
N LEU A 145 7.60 1.84 26.81
CA LEU A 145 7.01 3.18 26.83
C LEU A 145 5.96 3.35 25.74
N GLU A 146 6.22 2.82 24.55
CA GLU A 146 5.37 2.96 23.36
C GLU A 146 4.72 1.63 22.96
N ALA A 147 5.32 0.51 23.35
CA ALA A 147 4.87 -0.86 23.10
C ALA A 147 4.46 -1.12 21.63
N PRO A 148 5.28 -0.72 20.63
CA PRO A 148 4.90 -0.87 19.23
C PRO A 148 4.96 -2.33 18.78
N SER A 149 4.07 -2.70 17.85
CA SER A 149 4.18 -3.93 17.08
C SER A 149 4.81 -3.64 15.73
N ILE A 150 5.93 -4.30 15.41
CA ILE A 150 6.66 -4.10 14.15
C ILE A 150 6.49 -5.32 13.26
N HIS A 151 6.00 -5.12 12.04
CA HIS A 151 5.68 -6.16 11.07
C HIS A 151 6.55 -6.00 9.82
N ALA A 152 7.42 -6.97 9.55
CA ALA A 152 8.07 -7.09 8.25
C ALA A 152 7.07 -7.71 7.26
N ILE A 153 6.91 -7.09 6.10
CA ILE A 153 6.01 -7.54 5.05
C ILE A 153 6.84 -8.17 3.93
N SER A 154 6.58 -9.43 3.63
CA SER A 154 7.31 -10.17 2.60
C SER A 154 6.37 -11.06 1.80
N LEU A 155 5.82 -10.52 0.72
CA LEU A 155 4.93 -11.28 -0.16
C LEU A 155 5.65 -12.48 -0.80
N GLY A 156 6.86 -12.28 -1.30
CA GLY A 156 7.70 -13.32 -1.90
C GLY A 156 8.12 -14.41 -0.91
N GLY A 157 8.16 -14.11 0.38
CA GLY A 157 8.47 -15.06 1.45
C GLY A 157 7.54 -16.28 1.47
N ALA A 158 6.29 -16.13 1.01
CA ALA A 158 5.35 -17.22 0.89
C ALA A 158 5.85 -18.37 -0.01
N TYR A 159 6.58 -18.03 -1.08
CA TYR A 159 7.17 -19.02 -1.99
C TYR A 159 8.50 -19.54 -1.48
N LEU A 160 9.31 -18.67 -0.89
CA LEU A 160 10.63 -19.03 -0.37
C LEU A 160 10.55 -19.94 0.86
N SER A 161 9.52 -19.81 1.67
CA SER A 161 9.28 -20.67 2.84
C SER A 161 8.87 -22.10 2.49
N GLY A 162 8.33 -22.32 1.29
CA GLY A 162 7.74 -23.59 0.90
C GLY A 162 6.43 -23.94 1.61
N ASP A 163 5.89 -23.03 2.43
CA ASP A 163 4.64 -23.24 3.18
C ASP A 163 3.42 -23.08 2.27
N LEU A 164 2.73 -24.19 2.04
CA LEU A 164 1.54 -24.25 1.19
C LEU A 164 0.37 -23.43 1.74
N SER A 165 0.22 -23.34 3.06
CA SER A 165 -0.86 -22.57 3.67
C SER A 165 -0.71 -21.08 3.38
N THR A 166 0.52 -20.56 3.45
CA THR A 166 0.84 -19.18 3.11
C THR A 166 0.63 -18.88 1.62
N GLN A 167 0.96 -19.86 0.74
CA GLN A 167 0.70 -19.72 -0.70
C GLN A 167 -0.80 -19.75 -1.02
N GLN A 168 -1.59 -20.53 -0.29
CA GLN A 168 -3.05 -20.54 -0.40
C GLN A 168 -3.65 -19.21 0.05
N ASP A 169 -3.15 -18.60 1.15
CA ASP A 169 -3.60 -17.28 1.60
C ASP A 169 -3.37 -16.19 0.53
N LEU A 170 -2.30 -16.28 -0.28
CA LEU A 170 -2.13 -15.35 -1.41
C LEU A 170 -3.27 -15.48 -2.44
N ALA A 171 -3.80 -16.68 -2.66
CA ALA A 171 -4.95 -16.86 -3.54
C ALA A 171 -6.23 -16.29 -2.92
N GLU A 172 -6.40 -16.39 -1.60
CA GLU A 172 -7.51 -15.79 -0.87
C GLU A 172 -7.43 -14.25 -0.91
N ILE A 173 -6.25 -13.67 -0.68
CA ILE A 173 -6.01 -12.23 -0.86
C ILE A 173 -6.42 -11.78 -2.26
N GLY A 174 -6.06 -12.56 -3.29
CA GLY A 174 -6.46 -12.28 -4.67
C GLY A 174 -7.98 -12.28 -4.87
N ASN A 175 -8.69 -13.22 -4.23
CA ASN A 175 -10.16 -13.27 -4.27
C ASN A 175 -10.79 -12.09 -3.55
N GLU A 176 -10.34 -11.77 -2.35
CA GLU A 176 -10.89 -10.70 -1.51
C GLU A 176 -10.65 -9.33 -2.15
N LEU A 177 -9.41 -9.07 -2.59
CA LEU A 177 -9.07 -7.82 -3.26
C LEU A 177 -9.76 -7.68 -4.63
N GLY A 178 -9.81 -8.77 -5.41
CA GLY A 178 -10.57 -8.80 -6.66
C GLY A 178 -12.05 -8.50 -6.46
N GLN A 179 -12.63 -8.89 -5.32
CA GLN A 179 -14.00 -8.53 -4.96
C GLN A 179 -14.14 -7.03 -4.68
N LEU A 180 -13.20 -6.43 -3.94
CA LEU A 180 -13.21 -4.99 -3.69
C LEU A 180 -13.11 -4.19 -4.99
N VAL A 181 -12.27 -4.64 -5.93
CA VAL A 181 -12.13 -3.99 -7.25
C VAL A 181 -13.41 -4.16 -8.07
N SER A 182 -13.99 -5.35 -8.13
CA SER A 182 -15.23 -5.60 -8.90
C SER A 182 -16.44 -4.83 -8.36
N GLN A 183 -16.41 -4.47 -7.06
CA GLN A 183 -17.42 -3.63 -6.40
C GLN A 183 -17.14 -2.13 -6.55
N GLY A 184 -16.04 -1.73 -7.18
CA GLY A 184 -15.64 -0.33 -7.30
C GLY A 184 -15.14 0.32 -5.99
N LYS A 185 -14.90 -0.47 -4.94
CA LYS A 185 -14.38 0.02 -3.66
C LYS A 185 -12.88 0.29 -3.70
N VAL A 186 -12.18 -0.41 -4.58
CA VAL A 186 -10.75 -0.24 -4.86
C VAL A 186 -10.57 -0.13 -6.36
N ASN A 187 -9.85 0.87 -6.83
CA ASN A 187 -9.46 1.02 -8.22
C ASN A 187 -8.12 0.30 -8.47
N SER A 188 -7.99 -0.37 -9.58
CA SER A 188 -6.74 -1.05 -9.99
C SER A 188 -5.58 -0.11 -10.27
N MET A 189 -5.85 1.19 -10.36
CA MET A 189 -4.90 2.27 -10.64
C MET A 189 -4.16 2.12 -11.98
N VAL A 190 -4.72 1.43 -12.95
CA VAL A 190 -4.15 1.35 -14.31
C VAL A 190 -4.21 2.73 -14.95
N SER A 191 -3.05 3.32 -15.19
CA SER A 191 -2.88 4.62 -15.85
C SER A 191 -2.62 4.49 -17.34
N GLU A 192 -2.10 3.35 -17.77
CA GLU A 192 -1.70 3.13 -19.15
C GLU A 192 -1.71 1.64 -19.48
N THR A 193 -2.11 1.32 -20.72
CA THR A 193 -1.94 -0.01 -21.30
C THR A 193 -1.03 0.10 -22.51
N ILE A 194 -0.01 -0.76 -22.58
CA ILE A 194 1.03 -0.74 -23.59
C ILE A 194 1.11 -2.09 -24.32
N ASP A 195 1.77 -2.12 -25.44
CA ASP A 195 2.13 -3.36 -26.14
C ASP A 195 3.43 -3.96 -25.57
N LEU A 196 3.67 -5.25 -25.85
CA LEU A 196 4.82 -5.98 -25.33
C LEU A 196 6.16 -5.32 -25.68
N GLN A 197 6.29 -4.77 -26.89
CA GLN A 197 7.48 -4.10 -27.38
C GLN A 197 7.83 -2.81 -26.62
N ASP A 198 6.85 -2.18 -25.95
CA ASP A 198 7.01 -0.92 -25.22
C ASP A 198 7.46 -1.10 -23.77
N ILE A 199 7.55 -2.35 -23.29
CA ILE A 199 7.95 -2.67 -21.91
C ILE A 199 9.29 -2.01 -21.54
N PRO A 200 10.38 -2.07 -22.34
CA PRO A 200 11.65 -1.47 -21.94
C PRO A 200 11.54 0.04 -21.72
N HIS A 201 10.79 0.75 -22.57
CA HIS A 201 10.55 2.18 -22.42
C HIS A 201 9.69 2.49 -21.18
N ALA A 202 8.66 1.68 -20.90
CA ALA A 202 7.85 1.84 -19.71
C ALA A 202 8.64 1.60 -18.42
N LEU A 203 9.54 0.61 -18.39
CA LEU A 203 10.43 0.36 -17.27
C LEU A 203 11.37 1.53 -17.00
N GLN A 204 11.91 2.16 -18.07
CA GLN A 204 12.74 3.36 -17.92
C GLN A 204 11.93 4.53 -17.34
N ARG A 205 10.70 4.75 -17.81
CA ARG A 205 9.81 5.78 -17.26
C ARG A 205 9.44 5.53 -15.79
N LEU A 206 9.29 4.26 -15.42
CA LEU A 206 9.06 3.86 -14.04
C LEU A 206 10.27 4.17 -13.16
N ALA A 207 11.47 3.82 -13.60
CA ALA A 207 12.73 4.13 -12.91
C ALA A 207 12.94 5.64 -12.74
N ASP A 208 12.54 6.44 -13.74
CA ASP A 208 12.59 7.91 -13.71
C ASP A 208 11.50 8.55 -12.82
N GLY A 209 10.62 7.76 -12.18
CA GLY A 209 9.50 8.28 -11.37
C GLY A 209 8.44 9.05 -12.17
N LYS A 210 8.31 8.75 -13.48
CA LYS A 210 7.38 9.42 -14.40
C LYS A 210 6.02 8.73 -14.54
N ILE A 211 5.83 7.59 -13.86
CA ILE A 211 4.59 6.82 -13.90
C ILE A 211 3.86 6.97 -12.58
N ARG A 212 2.56 7.23 -12.64
CA ARG A 212 1.63 7.12 -11.51
C ARG A 212 0.77 5.87 -11.70
N GLY A 213 0.45 5.18 -10.59
CA GLY A 213 -0.38 3.97 -10.66
C GLY A 213 0.33 2.80 -11.33
N LYS A 214 -0.37 2.11 -12.21
CA LYS A 214 0.06 0.85 -12.83
C LYS A 214 0.06 0.96 -14.35
N VAL A 215 1.08 0.38 -14.98
CA VAL A 215 1.13 0.15 -16.43
C VAL A 215 0.93 -1.34 -16.67
N VAL A 216 0.05 -1.69 -17.61
CA VAL A 216 -0.23 -3.08 -17.98
C VAL A 216 0.15 -3.31 -19.44
N ALA A 217 1.00 -4.31 -19.69
CA ALA A 217 1.33 -4.72 -21.04
C ALA A 217 0.34 -5.78 -21.56
N LYS A 218 -0.19 -5.58 -22.77
CA LYS A 218 -0.97 -6.58 -23.48
C LYS A 218 -0.02 -7.50 -24.25
N ILE A 219 -0.08 -8.80 -23.98
CA ILE A 219 0.76 -9.80 -24.62
C ILE A 219 0.10 -10.38 -25.86
N ALA A 220 -1.24 -10.39 -25.89
CA ALA A 220 -2.03 -10.82 -27.04
C ALA A 220 -3.21 -9.88 -27.27
N SER A 221 -3.55 -9.61 -28.53
CA SER A 221 -4.84 -9.02 -28.86
C SER A 221 -5.95 -9.93 -28.34
N GLN A 222 -7.01 -9.36 -27.75
CA GLN A 222 -8.18 -10.14 -27.36
C GLN A 222 -8.70 -10.86 -28.59
N VAL A 223 -8.56 -12.19 -28.61
CA VAL A 223 -9.36 -13.03 -29.52
C VAL A 223 -10.76 -12.97 -28.88
N ASN A 224 -11.67 -12.24 -29.53
CA ASN A 224 -13.09 -12.29 -29.21
C ASN A 224 -13.54 -13.77 -29.27
N ARG A 225 -13.83 -14.32 -28.10
CA ARG A 225 -14.57 -15.59 -27.99
C ARG A 225 -15.99 -15.28 -27.56
#